data_571326f6760d63a27aaadf32ed623806
#
_entry.id   571326f6760d63a27aaadf32ed623806
#
_cell.length_a   1.000
_cell.length_b   1.000
_cell.length_c   1.000
_cell.angle_alpha   90.00
_cell.angle_beta   90.00
_cell.angle_gamma   90.00
#
_symmetry.space_group_name_H-M   'P 1'
#
loop_
_entity.id
_entity.type
_entity.pdbx_description
1 polymer ?
#
loop_
_entity_poly.entity_id
_entity_poly.type
_entity_poly.pdbx_seq_one_letter_code
_entity_poly.pdbx_strand_id
1 'polypeptide(L)'
;MFNRVWRRLNKPRYPAGYQAGVTLSRLEQNLSPYCCERLSAKSMQIILPDGLQIEVCEKPKALFLAYIVSCCFRLHGITSLKEKIVIKAKVKGIFRRKSVTYYCCRGAESGQQVIDLLNQYPLIGETLAELDFRDLTLNIHQGQWQFEVEHFAASEIVSRLPASRRYLRLTSEQRYLLLSALLMLSQLMGKL
;
A
#
# COMPACT_ATOMS: atom_id res chain seq x y z
N MET A 1 -10.78 -5.18 36.37
CA MET A 1 -10.30 -6.49 35.84
C MET A 1 -10.63 -6.70 34.37
N PHE A 2 -11.68 -6.12 33.81
CA PHE A 2 -12.10 -6.24 32.38
C PHE A 2 -11.13 -5.69 31.34
N ASN A 3 -10.37 -4.62 31.62
CA ASN A 3 -9.48 -3.97 30.66
C ASN A 3 -8.22 -4.78 30.28
N ARG A 4 -7.81 -5.77 31.08
CA ARG A 4 -6.65 -6.64 30.78
C ARG A 4 -7.00 -7.75 29.78
N VAL A 5 -8.23 -8.24 29.79
CA VAL A 5 -8.71 -9.30 28.89
C VAL A 5 -8.90 -8.76 27.48
N TRP A 6 -9.47 -7.57 27.32
CA TRP A 6 -9.65 -6.89 26.03
C TRP A 6 -8.32 -6.54 25.33
N ARG A 7 -7.29 -6.16 26.09
CA ARG A 7 -5.95 -5.92 25.53
C ARG A 7 -5.25 -7.21 25.04
N ARG A 8 -5.58 -8.38 25.59
CA ARG A 8 -5.06 -9.67 25.12
C ARG A 8 -5.75 -10.18 23.84
N LEU A 9 -7.03 -9.89 23.67
CA LEU A 9 -7.80 -10.29 22.49
C LEU A 9 -7.46 -9.46 21.25
N ASN A 10 -7.01 -8.22 21.41
CA ASN A 10 -6.67 -7.30 20.32
C ASN A 10 -5.18 -7.27 19.96
N LYS A 11 -4.33 -8.12 20.53
CA LYS A 11 -2.96 -8.24 20.03
C LYS A 11 -2.99 -8.92 18.65
N PRO A 12 -2.47 -8.27 17.60
CA PRO A 12 -2.40 -8.89 16.29
C PRO A 12 -1.62 -10.21 16.42
N ARG A 13 -2.30 -11.33 16.17
CA ARG A 13 -1.66 -12.66 16.20
C ARG A 13 -0.84 -12.80 14.91
N TYR A 14 0.47 -12.65 15.04
CA TYR A 14 1.35 -12.89 13.93
C TYR A 14 1.43 -14.39 13.59
N PRO A 15 1.57 -14.73 12.31
CA PRO A 15 1.76 -16.12 11.90
C PRO A 15 2.98 -16.74 12.58
N ALA A 16 2.88 -18.00 12.99
CA ALA A 16 4.02 -18.73 13.54
C ALA A 16 5.15 -18.81 12.51
N GLY A 17 6.37 -18.45 12.92
CA GLY A 17 7.55 -18.36 12.06
C GLY A 17 7.72 -17.03 11.31
N TYR A 18 6.81 -16.08 11.49
CA TYR A 18 7.01 -14.72 10.97
C TYR A 18 8.12 -14.00 11.74
N GLN A 19 9.06 -13.42 11.00
CA GLN A 19 10.16 -12.62 11.51
C GLN A 19 10.02 -11.19 10.94
N ALA A 20 9.82 -10.24 11.83
CA ALA A 20 9.65 -8.83 11.45
C ALA A 20 10.91 -8.29 10.76
N GLY A 21 10.71 -7.56 9.65
CA GLY A 21 11.77 -6.88 8.92
C GLY A 21 12.50 -7.73 7.88
N VAL A 22 12.32 -9.04 7.86
CA VAL A 22 13.00 -9.91 6.86
C VAL A 22 12.55 -9.58 5.45
N THR A 23 11.24 -9.40 5.23
CA THR A 23 10.71 -9.03 3.92
C THR A 23 11.12 -7.61 3.54
N LEU A 24 11.12 -6.68 4.50
CA LEU A 24 11.59 -5.30 4.28
C LEU A 24 13.08 -5.26 3.89
N SER A 25 13.95 -6.08 4.50
CA SER A 25 15.38 -6.11 4.13
C SER A 25 15.61 -6.56 2.70
N ARG A 26 14.78 -7.48 2.21
CA ARG A 26 14.80 -7.88 0.79
C ARG A 26 14.26 -6.81 -0.13
N LEU A 27 13.19 -6.12 0.29
CA LEU A 27 12.62 -5.01 -0.46
C LEU A 27 13.61 -3.85 -0.56
N GLU A 28 14.30 -3.50 0.52
CA GLU A 28 15.32 -2.45 0.57
C GLU A 28 16.39 -2.63 -0.52
N GLN A 29 16.85 -3.89 -0.72
CA GLN A 29 17.77 -4.22 -1.81
C GLN A 29 17.16 -3.98 -3.20
N ASN A 30 15.84 -4.18 -3.36
CA ASN A 30 15.15 -3.96 -4.63
C ASN A 30 14.84 -2.48 -4.87
N LEU A 31 14.87 -1.64 -3.84
CA LEU A 31 14.62 -0.21 -3.92
C LEU A 31 15.86 0.62 -4.29
N SER A 32 17.07 0.02 -4.25
CA SER A 32 18.28 0.71 -4.71
C SER A 32 18.07 1.36 -6.10
N PRO A 33 18.47 2.63 -6.33
CA PRO A 33 19.38 3.44 -5.50
C PRO A 33 18.68 4.36 -4.47
N TYR A 34 17.39 4.24 -4.25
CA TYR A 34 16.67 5.11 -3.31
C TYR A 34 17.12 4.89 -1.86
N CYS A 35 17.20 5.98 -1.10
CA CYS A 35 17.53 5.93 0.32
C CYS A 35 16.36 5.32 1.11
N CYS A 36 16.66 4.36 1.98
CA CYS A 36 15.69 3.73 2.85
C CYS A 36 16.15 3.83 4.29
N GLU A 37 15.27 4.31 5.17
CA GLU A 37 15.52 4.44 6.61
C GLU A 37 14.57 3.56 7.39
N ARG A 38 15.08 2.78 8.35
CA ARG A 38 14.25 1.95 9.23
C ARG A 38 13.58 2.79 10.29
N LEU A 39 12.24 2.79 10.31
CA LEU A 39 11.44 3.43 11.35
C LEU A 39 11.15 2.47 12.52
N SER A 40 11.02 1.19 12.23
CA SER A 40 10.79 0.12 13.21
C SER A 40 11.19 -1.25 12.64
N ALA A 41 11.04 -2.31 13.44
CA ALA A 41 11.24 -3.67 12.95
C ALA A 41 10.32 -4.04 11.77
N LYS A 42 9.17 -3.36 11.58
CA LYS A 42 8.14 -3.68 10.56
C LYS A 42 7.87 -2.56 9.59
N SER A 43 8.56 -1.44 9.72
CA SER A 43 8.36 -0.28 8.86
C SER A 43 9.67 0.38 8.50
N MET A 44 9.72 0.91 7.30
CA MET A 44 10.80 1.74 6.79
C MET A 44 10.21 2.91 6.00
N GLN A 45 11.01 3.89 5.74
CA GLN A 45 10.71 5.04 4.92
C GLN A 45 11.61 5.05 3.69
N ILE A 46 11.03 5.31 2.53
CA ILE A 46 11.76 5.59 1.30
C ILE A 46 11.77 7.10 1.14
N ILE A 47 12.93 7.68 0.86
CA ILE A 47 13.09 9.10 0.59
C ILE A 47 13.44 9.24 -0.90
N LEU A 48 12.55 9.88 -1.66
CA LEU A 48 12.76 10.16 -3.08
C LEU A 48 13.62 11.42 -3.25
N PRO A 49 14.28 11.61 -4.41
CA PRO A 49 15.16 12.77 -4.64
C PRO A 49 14.47 14.14 -4.52
N ASP A 50 13.16 14.19 -4.76
CA ASP A 50 12.30 15.38 -4.62
C ASP A 50 11.84 15.64 -3.18
N GLY A 51 12.28 14.80 -2.23
CA GLY A 51 11.94 14.90 -0.82
C GLY A 51 10.66 14.18 -0.41
N LEU A 52 9.94 13.54 -1.37
CA LEU A 52 8.75 12.76 -1.03
C LEU A 52 9.13 11.57 -0.15
N GLN A 53 8.43 11.43 0.98
CA GLN A 53 8.60 10.36 1.94
C GLN A 53 7.47 9.33 1.80
N ILE A 54 7.84 8.08 1.59
CA ILE A 54 6.90 6.97 1.44
C ILE A 54 7.15 5.98 2.57
N GLU A 55 6.17 5.81 3.47
CA GLU A 55 6.24 4.78 4.50
C GLU A 55 5.94 3.41 3.90
N VAL A 56 6.71 2.41 4.28
CA VAL A 56 6.49 1.02 3.88
C VAL A 56 6.37 0.14 5.12
N CYS A 57 5.26 -0.60 5.23
CA CYS A 57 4.99 -1.48 6.37
C CYS A 57 4.77 -2.92 5.95
N GLU A 58 5.29 -3.87 6.73
CA GLU A 58 4.93 -5.28 6.59
C GLU A 58 3.50 -5.56 7.08
N LYS A 59 2.71 -6.26 6.26
CA LYS A 59 1.38 -6.78 6.60
C LYS A 59 1.39 -8.31 6.57
N PRO A 60 1.77 -8.99 7.67
CA PRO A 60 1.71 -10.45 7.74
C PRO A 60 0.26 -10.94 7.85
N LYS A 61 -0.11 -11.91 7.02
CA LYS A 61 -1.43 -12.53 6.97
C LYS A 61 -1.31 -14.05 7.06
N ALA A 62 -1.91 -14.64 8.10
CA ALA A 62 -1.99 -16.09 8.24
C ALA A 62 -3.00 -16.69 7.26
N LEU A 63 -2.63 -17.82 6.66
CA LEU A 63 -3.47 -18.71 5.87
C LEU A 63 -3.47 -20.10 6.54
N PHE A 64 -4.27 -21.04 6.04
CA PHE A 64 -4.40 -22.38 6.67
C PHE A 64 -3.07 -23.13 6.79
N LEU A 65 -2.33 -23.31 5.69
CA LEU A 65 -1.03 -24.01 5.69
C LEU A 65 0.13 -23.10 5.24
N ALA A 66 -0.06 -21.78 5.31
CA ALA A 66 0.89 -20.81 4.84
C ALA A 66 0.73 -19.48 5.58
N TYR A 67 1.63 -18.55 5.32
CA TYR A 67 1.38 -17.13 5.56
C TYR A 67 2.00 -16.29 4.44
N ILE A 68 1.49 -15.10 4.29
CA ILE A 68 2.00 -14.11 3.35
C ILE A 68 2.42 -12.89 4.16
N VAL A 69 3.59 -12.34 3.84
CA VAL A 69 4.02 -11.03 4.30
C VAL A 69 4.04 -10.11 3.09
N SER A 70 3.07 -9.21 2.99
CA SER A 70 3.04 -8.19 1.94
C SER A 70 3.61 -6.88 2.46
N CYS A 71 4.14 -6.04 1.57
CA CYS A 71 4.54 -4.68 1.86
C CYS A 71 3.45 -3.72 1.39
N CYS A 72 3.05 -2.83 2.30
CA CYS A 72 2.10 -1.77 2.05
C CYS A 72 2.83 -0.43 1.99
N PHE A 73 2.72 0.27 0.87
CA PHE A 73 3.30 1.59 0.65
C PHE A 73 2.27 2.64 1.00
N ARG A 74 2.66 3.63 1.81
CA ARG A 74 1.79 4.66 2.36
C ARG A 74 2.30 6.05 2.08
N LEU A 75 1.37 6.91 1.70
CA LEU A 75 1.56 8.35 1.64
C LEU A 75 0.59 9.03 2.60
N HIS A 76 1.01 10.12 3.17
CA HIS A 76 0.20 10.93 4.08
C HIS A 76 0.29 12.39 3.68
N GLY A 77 -0.77 13.14 3.95
CA GLY A 77 -0.78 14.57 3.76
C GLY A 77 -2.01 15.23 4.38
N ILE A 78 -2.12 16.52 4.16
CA ILE A 78 -3.23 17.35 4.64
C ILE A 78 -4.13 17.74 3.48
N THR A 79 -5.41 17.95 3.78
CA THR A 79 -6.43 18.38 2.83
C THR A 79 -7.45 19.31 3.52
N SER A 80 -8.19 20.07 2.75
CA SER A 80 -9.30 20.88 3.26
C SER A 80 -10.51 20.03 3.68
N LEU A 81 -10.63 18.80 3.19
CA LEU A 81 -11.74 17.88 3.45
C LEU A 81 -11.68 17.30 4.87
N LYS A 82 -12.73 17.56 5.66
CA LYS A 82 -12.81 17.07 7.06
C LYS A 82 -13.66 15.81 7.21
N GLU A 83 -14.47 15.49 6.23
CA GLU A 83 -15.35 14.33 6.23
C GLU A 83 -14.58 13.00 6.20
N LYS A 84 -15.22 11.94 6.66
CA LYS A 84 -14.68 10.62 6.55
C LYS A 84 -14.99 10.01 5.19
N ILE A 85 -14.02 10.00 4.29
CA ILE A 85 -14.10 9.45 2.95
C ILE A 85 -13.21 8.22 2.85
N VAL A 86 -13.71 7.16 2.21
CA VAL A 86 -12.95 5.96 1.90
C VAL A 86 -13.18 5.61 0.44
N ILE A 87 -12.14 5.69 -0.36
CA ILE A 87 -12.15 5.34 -1.79
C ILE A 87 -11.22 4.15 -1.98
N LYS A 88 -11.66 3.20 -2.79
CA LYS A 88 -10.88 2.06 -3.22
C LYS A 88 -10.77 2.03 -4.72
N ALA A 89 -9.70 1.38 -5.21
CA ALA A 89 -9.51 1.13 -6.64
C ALA A 89 -9.48 -0.36 -6.95
N LYS A 90 -9.94 -0.70 -8.14
CA LYS A 90 -9.83 -2.06 -8.71
C LYS A 90 -9.34 -1.98 -10.14
N VAL A 91 -8.46 -2.89 -10.50
CA VAL A 91 -8.10 -3.11 -11.89
C VAL A 91 -9.18 -3.96 -12.55
N LYS A 92 -9.72 -3.50 -13.67
CA LYS A 92 -10.65 -4.22 -14.54
C LYS A 92 -9.96 -4.50 -15.88
N GLY A 93 -10.38 -5.59 -16.53
CA GLY A 93 -9.87 -5.97 -17.84
C GLY A 93 -8.87 -7.11 -17.80
N ILE A 94 -8.56 -7.63 -19.00
CA ILE A 94 -7.68 -8.79 -19.20
C ILE A 94 -6.56 -8.39 -20.17
N PHE A 95 -5.33 -8.76 -19.86
CA PHE A 95 -4.12 -8.54 -20.68
C PHE A 95 -3.88 -7.05 -21.05
N ARG A 96 -4.07 -6.70 -22.33
CA ARG A 96 -3.69 -5.40 -22.91
C ARG A 96 -4.71 -4.26 -22.69
N ARG A 97 -5.89 -4.56 -22.13
CA ARG A 97 -6.96 -3.57 -21.89
C ARG A 97 -7.29 -3.52 -20.40
N LYS A 98 -6.29 -3.21 -19.60
CA LYS A 98 -6.49 -2.96 -18.16
C LYS A 98 -6.91 -1.52 -17.94
N SER A 99 -7.83 -1.30 -17.03
CA SER A 99 -8.24 0.04 -16.57
C SER A 99 -8.45 0.01 -15.07
N VAL A 100 -8.25 1.15 -14.41
CA VAL A 100 -8.56 1.33 -12.99
C VAL A 100 -9.95 1.92 -12.86
N THR A 101 -10.73 1.39 -11.94
CA THR A 101 -12.02 1.95 -11.54
C THR A 101 -11.97 2.29 -10.06
N TYR A 102 -12.28 3.53 -9.74
CA TYR A 102 -12.40 4.02 -8.37
C TYR A 102 -13.84 3.87 -7.90
N TYR A 103 -14.05 3.57 -6.62
CA TYR A 103 -15.36 3.51 -6.01
C TYR A 103 -15.32 4.00 -4.58
N CYS A 104 -16.33 4.79 -4.21
CA CYS A 104 -16.47 5.30 -2.87
C CYS A 104 -17.14 4.28 -1.97
N CYS A 105 -16.48 3.92 -0.88
CA CYS A 105 -17.03 3.03 0.16
C CYS A 105 -17.71 3.81 1.28
N ARG A 106 -17.33 5.08 1.46
CA ARG A 106 -17.85 5.97 2.51
C ARG A 106 -17.65 7.43 2.12
N GLY A 107 -18.63 8.32 2.45
CA GLY A 107 -18.59 9.75 2.13
C GLY A 107 -19.00 10.01 0.67
N ALA A 108 -20.22 9.62 0.29
CA ALA A 108 -20.62 9.48 -1.12
C ALA A 108 -20.45 10.77 -1.95
N GLU A 109 -20.88 11.92 -1.46
CA GLU A 109 -20.84 13.18 -2.22
C GLU A 109 -19.40 13.71 -2.37
N SER A 110 -18.73 13.99 -1.26
CA SER A 110 -17.32 14.44 -1.29
C SER A 110 -16.39 13.38 -1.87
N GLY A 111 -16.71 12.08 -1.68
CA GLY A 111 -15.98 10.97 -2.28
C GLY A 111 -16.08 10.94 -3.80
N GLN A 112 -17.25 11.30 -4.37
CA GLN A 112 -17.41 11.40 -5.82
C GLN A 112 -16.56 12.54 -6.40
N GLN A 113 -16.50 13.70 -5.74
CA GLN A 113 -15.64 14.81 -6.17
C GLN A 113 -14.16 14.41 -6.23
N VAL A 114 -13.67 13.63 -5.24
CA VAL A 114 -12.30 13.11 -5.25
C VAL A 114 -12.09 12.10 -6.38
N ILE A 115 -13.07 11.23 -6.66
CA ILE A 115 -13.03 10.28 -7.78
C ILE A 115 -13.00 11.04 -9.11
N ASP A 116 -13.82 12.08 -9.27
CA ASP A 116 -13.85 12.90 -10.48
C ASP A 116 -12.51 13.60 -10.69
N LEU A 117 -11.87 14.08 -9.62
CA LEU A 117 -10.52 14.63 -9.68
C LEU A 117 -9.49 13.56 -10.12
N LEU A 118 -9.53 12.35 -9.56
CA LEU A 118 -8.65 11.24 -9.98
C LEU A 118 -8.84 10.90 -11.45
N ASN A 119 -10.07 10.90 -11.95
CA ASN A 119 -10.42 10.61 -13.34
C ASN A 119 -9.99 11.70 -14.34
N GLN A 120 -9.79 12.95 -13.88
CA GLN A 120 -9.24 14.03 -14.71
C GLN A 120 -7.76 13.82 -15.09
N TYR A 121 -7.08 12.87 -14.41
CA TYR A 121 -5.68 12.56 -14.65
C TYR A 121 -5.51 11.12 -15.15
N PRO A 122 -5.82 10.83 -16.43
CA PRO A 122 -5.84 9.48 -16.99
C PRO A 122 -4.49 8.77 -16.84
N LEU A 123 -3.37 9.49 -16.90
CA LEU A 123 -2.04 8.93 -16.73
C LEU A 123 -1.86 8.21 -15.38
N ILE A 124 -2.49 8.70 -14.31
CA ILE A 124 -2.49 8.03 -13.00
C ILE A 124 -3.22 6.69 -13.11
N GLY A 125 -4.40 6.69 -13.72
CA GLY A 125 -5.19 5.47 -13.94
C GLY A 125 -4.47 4.44 -14.80
N GLU A 126 -3.82 4.88 -15.88
CA GLU A 126 -3.02 4.02 -16.78
C GLU A 126 -1.82 3.41 -16.03
N THR A 127 -1.04 4.23 -15.32
CA THR A 127 0.11 3.75 -14.52
C THR A 127 -0.33 2.76 -13.44
N LEU A 128 -1.44 3.04 -12.75
CA LEU A 128 -2.02 2.12 -11.76
C LEU A 128 -2.57 0.85 -12.40
N ALA A 129 -3.08 0.90 -13.63
CA ALA A 129 -3.57 -0.28 -14.34
C ALA A 129 -2.44 -1.26 -14.71
N GLU A 130 -1.24 -0.73 -14.99
CA GLU A 130 -0.05 -1.53 -15.24
C GLU A 130 0.59 -2.04 -13.94
N LEU A 131 0.34 -1.34 -12.83
CA LEU A 131 0.81 -1.72 -11.52
C LEU A 131 -0.02 -2.89 -10.99
N ASP A 132 0.64 -4.02 -10.72
CA ASP A 132 -0.02 -5.23 -10.20
C ASP A 132 -0.24 -5.10 -8.69
N PHE A 133 -1.25 -4.34 -8.29
CA PHE A 133 -1.59 -4.12 -6.89
C PHE A 133 -2.73 -5.04 -6.41
N ARG A 134 -2.67 -5.44 -5.15
CA ARG A 134 -3.69 -6.24 -4.47
C ARG A 134 -4.82 -5.38 -3.93
N ASP A 135 -4.46 -4.27 -3.29
CA ASP A 135 -5.40 -3.31 -2.68
C ASP A 135 -4.83 -1.89 -2.83
N LEU A 136 -5.71 -0.96 -3.13
CA LEU A 136 -5.41 0.46 -3.17
C LEU A 136 -6.55 1.19 -2.48
N THR A 137 -6.22 1.93 -1.43
CA THR A 137 -7.20 2.63 -0.61
C THR A 137 -6.73 4.05 -0.34
N LEU A 138 -7.62 5.03 -0.55
CA LEU A 138 -7.49 6.40 -0.08
C LEU A 138 -8.45 6.62 1.08
N ASN A 139 -7.91 6.99 2.22
CA ASN A 139 -8.66 7.39 3.41
C ASN A 139 -8.49 8.90 3.61
N ILE A 140 -9.59 9.62 3.79
CA ILE A 140 -9.60 11.02 4.19
C ILE A 140 -10.37 11.12 5.50
N HIS A 141 -9.83 11.81 6.48
CA HIS A 141 -10.50 12.04 7.76
C HIS A 141 -9.87 13.22 8.52
N GLN A 142 -10.71 14.13 8.99
CA GLN A 142 -10.29 15.28 9.83
C GLN A 142 -9.17 16.14 9.21
N GLY A 143 -9.24 16.41 7.91
CA GLY A 143 -8.24 17.23 7.22
C GLY A 143 -6.94 16.50 6.90
N GLN A 144 -6.88 15.20 7.06
CA GLN A 144 -5.75 14.35 6.70
C GLN A 144 -6.15 13.33 5.65
N TRP A 145 -5.26 13.05 4.73
CA TRP A 145 -5.42 11.93 3.80
C TRP A 145 -4.29 10.92 3.94
N GLN A 146 -4.61 9.68 3.68
CA GLN A 146 -3.67 8.56 3.66
C GLN A 146 -3.96 7.69 2.43
N PHE A 147 -2.96 7.53 1.58
CA PHE A 147 -2.98 6.61 0.46
C PHE A 147 -2.23 5.33 0.85
N GLU A 148 -2.84 4.18 0.60
CA GLU A 148 -2.22 2.87 0.82
C GLU A 148 -2.26 2.05 -0.47
N VAL A 149 -1.11 1.51 -0.87
CA VAL A 149 -0.97 0.56 -1.98
C VAL A 149 -0.31 -0.71 -1.48
N GLU A 150 -0.99 -1.84 -1.63
CA GLU A 150 -0.43 -3.17 -1.39
C GLU A 150 -0.09 -3.82 -2.73
N HIS A 151 1.20 -3.94 -3.04
CA HIS A 151 1.68 -4.52 -4.29
C HIS A 151 1.80 -6.05 -4.18
N PHE A 152 1.55 -6.80 -5.27
CA PHE A 152 1.73 -8.26 -5.28
C PHE A 152 3.20 -8.67 -5.17
N ALA A 153 4.10 -8.00 -5.88
CA ALA A 153 5.52 -8.12 -5.64
C ALA A 153 5.91 -7.45 -4.30
N ALA A 154 7.16 -7.48 -3.93
CA ALA A 154 7.60 -7.06 -2.59
C ALA A 154 6.90 -7.83 -1.47
N SER A 155 6.55 -9.09 -1.71
CA SER A 155 5.88 -9.94 -0.73
C SER A 155 6.60 -11.28 -0.58
N GLU A 156 6.41 -11.92 0.57
CA GLU A 156 6.96 -13.23 0.87
C GLU A 156 5.84 -14.21 1.16
N ILE A 157 5.89 -15.37 0.50
CA ILE A 157 4.96 -16.48 0.73
C ILE A 157 5.75 -17.59 1.43
N VAL A 158 5.25 -18.02 2.58
CA VAL A 158 5.82 -19.13 3.34
C VAL A 158 4.78 -20.21 3.49
N SER A 159 5.02 -21.37 2.84
CA SER A 159 4.18 -22.56 2.95
C SER A 159 4.77 -23.54 3.97
N ARG A 160 3.88 -24.22 4.71
CA ARG A 160 4.28 -25.27 5.66
C ARG A 160 4.23 -26.65 5.04
N LEU A 161 3.36 -26.83 4.04
CA LEU A 161 3.17 -28.12 3.37
C LEU A 161 2.90 -27.92 1.87
N PRO A 162 3.83 -28.27 0.96
CA PRO A 162 5.23 -28.56 1.25
C PRO A 162 5.96 -27.33 1.83
N ALA A 163 7.00 -27.58 2.64
CA ALA A 163 7.76 -26.50 3.24
C ALA A 163 8.50 -25.70 2.16
N SER A 164 8.15 -24.44 2.00
CA SER A 164 8.77 -23.56 1.01
C SER A 164 8.70 -22.09 1.45
N ARG A 165 9.68 -21.31 1.01
CA ARG A 165 9.74 -19.88 1.25
C ARG A 165 10.11 -19.17 -0.04
N ARG A 166 9.23 -18.33 -0.54
CA ARG A 166 9.40 -17.62 -1.80
C ARG A 166 9.17 -16.14 -1.63
N TYR A 167 10.17 -15.34 -1.97
CA TYR A 167 10.05 -13.90 -2.09
C TYR A 167 9.71 -13.51 -3.52
N LEU A 168 8.67 -12.72 -3.70
CA LEU A 168 8.26 -12.12 -4.97
C LEU A 168 8.97 -10.77 -5.10
N ARG A 169 10.05 -10.79 -5.89
CA ARG A 169 10.91 -9.64 -6.07
C ARG A 169 10.18 -8.50 -6.81
N LEU A 170 10.36 -7.27 -6.33
CA LEU A 170 9.97 -6.07 -7.06
C LEU A 170 11.01 -5.81 -8.17
N THR A 171 10.57 -5.88 -9.44
CA THR A 171 11.44 -5.59 -10.58
C THR A 171 11.73 -4.10 -10.70
N SER A 172 12.74 -3.72 -11.48
CA SER A 172 13.08 -2.30 -11.71
C SER A 172 11.94 -1.54 -12.39
N GLU A 173 11.23 -2.18 -13.32
CA GLU A 173 10.06 -1.63 -14.00
C GLU A 173 8.89 -1.42 -13.03
N GLN A 174 8.54 -2.44 -12.25
CA GLN A 174 7.48 -2.34 -11.23
C GLN A 174 7.82 -1.29 -10.16
N ARG A 175 9.08 -1.20 -9.75
CA ARG A 175 9.53 -0.15 -8.84
C ARG A 175 9.32 1.24 -9.43
N TYR A 176 9.72 1.44 -10.70
CA TYR A 176 9.53 2.71 -11.39
C TYR A 176 8.05 3.09 -11.45
N LEU A 177 7.19 2.19 -11.93
CA LEU A 177 5.74 2.40 -12.01
C LEU A 177 5.14 2.73 -10.63
N LEU A 178 5.50 1.96 -9.59
CA LEU A 178 5.00 2.16 -8.23
C LEU A 178 5.38 3.54 -7.68
N LEU A 179 6.65 3.91 -7.75
CA LEU A 179 7.12 5.18 -7.21
C LEU A 179 6.59 6.37 -8.03
N SER A 180 6.49 6.24 -9.36
CA SER A 180 5.86 7.26 -10.22
C SER A 180 4.39 7.45 -9.92
N ALA A 181 3.63 6.36 -9.73
CA ALA A 181 2.23 6.44 -9.35
C ALA A 181 2.05 7.15 -7.99
N LEU A 182 2.87 6.80 -7.00
CA LEU A 182 2.82 7.42 -5.67
C LEU A 182 3.18 8.90 -5.73
N LEU A 183 4.17 9.29 -6.52
CA LEU A 183 4.55 10.70 -6.73
C LEU A 183 3.39 11.49 -7.37
N MET A 184 2.81 10.98 -8.46
CA MET A 184 1.67 11.64 -9.12
C MET A 184 0.46 11.77 -8.18
N LEU A 185 0.17 10.74 -7.39
CA LEU A 185 -0.91 10.76 -6.40
C LEU A 185 -0.64 11.80 -5.30
N SER A 186 0.59 11.90 -4.79
CA SER A 186 0.96 12.92 -3.82
C SER A 186 0.76 14.33 -4.35
N GLN A 187 1.21 14.59 -5.58
CA GLN A 187 1.04 15.89 -6.25
C GLN A 187 -0.44 16.23 -6.49
N LEU A 188 -1.26 15.24 -6.85
CA LEU A 188 -2.69 15.42 -7.04
C LEU A 188 -3.40 15.75 -5.73
N MET A 189 -3.09 15.02 -4.67
CA MET A 189 -3.69 15.23 -3.34
C MET A 189 -3.28 16.57 -2.72
N GLY A 190 -2.15 17.13 -3.11
CA GLY A 190 -1.75 18.49 -2.73
C GLY A 190 -2.64 19.60 -3.31
N LYS A 191 -3.57 19.27 -4.24
CA LYS A 191 -4.55 20.21 -4.82
C LYS A 191 -5.91 20.17 -4.10
N LEU A 192 -6.16 19.25 -3.18
CA LEU A 192 -7.36 19.09 -2.34
C LEU A 192 -7.20 19.81 -0.99
#